data_8eaf46764651c0e2fc27a43f6e1028c9
#
_entry.id   8eaf46764651c0e2fc27a43f6e1028c9
#
_cell.length_a   1.000
_cell.length_b   1.000
_cell.length_c   1.000
_cell.angle_alpha   90.00
_cell.angle_beta   90.00
_cell.angle_gamma   90.00
#
_symmetry.space_group_name_H-M   'P 1'
#
loop_
_entity.id
_entity.type
_entity.pdbx_description
1 polymer ?
#
loop_
_entity_poly.entity_id
_entity_poly.type
_entity_poly.pdbx_seq_one_letter_code
_entity_poly.pdbx_strand_id
1 'polypeptide(L)'
;MKCQRIKLRTFVTRRFTMKTTRNTAARSAILELINDSNVALSQPAIQHKLNGLCDRVTIYRVLERLLDDGLIHKIVNVNGVVNYAACNSCNHTHDHDHEHIHFSCRICSELTCLDHVIPSFSLPAGFQAEETFFTISGICKNCQDTKE
;
A
#
# COMPACT_ATOMS: atom_id res chain seq x y z
N MET A 1 20.03 5.68 -53.48
CA MET A 1 20.16 5.46 -52.03
C MET A 1 19.64 6.69 -51.33
N LYS A 2 18.41 6.61 -50.72
CA LYS A 2 17.76 7.73 -50.03
C LYS A 2 17.93 7.53 -48.52
N CYS A 3 18.69 8.41 -47.89
CA CYS A 3 18.93 8.44 -46.47
C CYS A 3 17.64 8.96 -45.76
N GLN A 4 16.97 8.12 -44.97
CA GLN A 4 15.84 8.52 -44.18
C GLN A 4 16.32 9.16 -42.87
N ARG A 5 15.97 10.45 -42.68
CA ARG A 5 16.20 11.19 -41.44
C ARG A 5 15.32 10.62 -40.34
N ILE A 6 15.92 10.03 -39.33
CA ILE A 6 15.27 9.66 -38.07
C ILE A 6 15.00 10.96 -37.29
N LYS A 7 13.71 11.30 -37.08
CA LYS A 7 13.31 12.39 -36.21
C LYS A 7 13.47 11.92 -34.76
N LEU A 8 14.46 12.46 -34.05
CA LEU A 8 14.54 12.34 -32.59
C LEU A 8 13.29 13.00 -31.98
N ARG A 9 12.44 12.20 -31.35
CA ARG A 9 11.39 12.68 -30.46
C ARG A 9 12.05 13.19 -29.19
N THR A 10 11.98 14.50 -28.99
CA THR A 10 12.35 15.18 -27.74
C THR A 10 11.51 14.60 -26.60
N PHE A 11 12.17 13.89 -25.68
CA PHE A 11 11.58 13.49 -24.41
C PHE A 11 11.32 14.76 -23.59
N VAL A 12 10.05 15.13 -23.47
CA VAL A 12 9.62 16.17 -22.53
C VAL A 12 9.75 15.58 -21.12
N THR A 13 10.85 15.91 -20.47
CA THR A 13 11.01 15.66 -19.02
C THR A 13 9.93 16.45 -18.28
N ARG A 14 8.86 15.78 -17.89
CA ARG A 14 7.85 16.30 -16.97
C ARG A 14 8.57 16.62 -15.66
N ARG A 15 8.86 17.89 -15.41
CA ARG A 15 9.32 18.37 -14.11
C ARG A 15 8.23 18.01 -13.10
N PHE A 16 8.50 17.01 -12.27
CA PHE A 16 7.70 16.66 -11.12
C PHE A 16 7.91 17.77 -10.08
N THR A 17 7.01 18.76 -10.06
CA THR A 17 6.98 19.76 -8.99
C THR A 17 6.48 19.03 -7.74
N MET A 18 7.36 18.80 -6.77
CA MET A 18 6.98 18.39 -5.42
C MET A 18 5.98 19.42 -4.88
N LYS A 19 4.69 19.08 -4.89
CA LYS A 19 3.68 19.84 -4.17
C LYS A 19 4.00 19.69 -2.69
N THR A 20 4.43 20.77 -2.06
CA THR A 20 4.59 20.86 -0.60
C THR A 20 3.23 20.53 0.02
N THR A 21 3.07 19.29 0.48
CA THR A 21 1.82 18.81 1.06
C THR A 21 1.67 19.47 2.43
N ARG A 22 0.67 20.34 2.58
CA ARG A 22 0.38 20.98 3.86
C ARG A 22 0.08 19.90 4.89
N ASN A 23 0.98 19.76 5.87
CA ASN A 23 0.80 18.81 6.97
C ASN A 23 -0.35 19.32 7.84
N THR A 24 -1.50 18.66 7.78
CA THR A 24 -2.67 18.97 8.61
C THR A 24 -2.72 18.02 9.80
N ALA A 25 -3.35 18.42 10.91
CA ALA A 25 -3.53 17.58 12.08
C ALA A 25 -4.15 16.22 11.72
N ALA A 26 -5.12 16.19 10.80
CA ALA A 26 -5.73 14.95 10.31
C ALA A 26 -4.72 14.05 9.59
N ARG A 27 -3.82 14.61 8.77
CA ARG A 27 -2.80 13.83 8.05
C ARG A 27 -1.79 13.20 9.03
N SER A 28 -1.31 13.98 10.01
CA SER A 28 -0.38 13.47 11.02
C SER A 28 -1.02 12.38 11.84
N ALA A 29 -2.24 12.58 12.34
CA ALA A 29 -2.94 11.61 13.16
C ALA A 29 -3.25 10.30 12.40
N ILE A 30 -3.64 10.37 11.13
CA ILE A 30 -3.89 9.18 10.30
C ILE A 30 -2.60 8.41 10.04
N LEU A 31 -1.51 9.10 9.69
CA LEU A 31 -0.23 8.46 9.44
C LEU A 31 0.33 7.80 10.70
N GLU A 32 0.29 8.49 11.85
CA GLU A 32 0.70 7.95 13.15
C GLU A 32 -0.11 6.72 13.52
N LEU A 33 -1.44 6.78 13.38
CA LEU A 33 -2.33 5.65 13.63
C LEU A 33 -1.98 4.41 12.79
N ILE A 34 -1.63 4.60 11.51
CA ILE A 34 -1.25 3.50 10.62
C ILE A 34 0.14 2.97 10.97
N ASN A 35 1.10 3.85 11.28
CA ASN A 35 2.46 3.47 11.67
C ASN A 35 2.50 2.66 12.98
N ASP A 36 1.66 3.03 13.95
CA ASP A 36 1.60 2.36 15.26
C ASP A 36 0.80 1.04 15.21
N SER A 37 0.15 0.75 14.08
CA SER A 37 -0.64 -0.46 13.94
C SER A 37 0.19 -1.63 13.43
N ASN A 38 0.15 -2.75 14.14
CA ASN A 38 0.76 -4.02 13.70
C ASN A 38 -0.05 -4.74 12.59
N VAL A 39 -1.24 -4.22 12.26
CA VAL A 39 -2.13 -4.78 11.24
C VAL A 39 -2.59 -3.68 10.30
N ALA A 40 -2.87 -4.05 9.05
CA ALA A 40 -3.43 -3.11 8.08
C ALA A 40 -4.85 -2.69 8.48
N LEU A 41 -5.14 -1.40 8.42
CA LEU A 41 -6.39 -0.80 8.86
C LEU A 41 -7.31 -0.47 7.69
N SER A 42 -8.57 -0.87 7.77
CA SER A 42 -9.60 -0.41 6.84
C SER A 42 -10.01 1.04 7.12
N GLN A 43 -10.57 1.72 6.12
CA GLN A 43 -11.05 3.10 6.31
C GLN A 43 -12.08 3.21 7.46
N PRO A 44 -13.07 2.29 7.63
CA PRO A 44 -13.95 2.33 8.78
C PRO A 44 -13.22 2.15 10.12
N ALA A 45 -12.20 1.30 10.18
CA ALA A 45 -11.38 1.11 11.38
C ALA A 45 -10.59 2.38 11.73
N ILE A 46 -10.01 3.05 10.74
CA ILE A 46 -9.33 4.34 10.90
C ILE A 46 -10.31 5.39 11.42
N GLN A 47 -11.50 5.51 10.80
CA GLN A 47 -12.52 6.45 11.21
C GLN A 47 -12.96 6.24 12.66
N HIS A 48 -13.17 4.99 13.05
CA HIS A 48 -13.54 4.63 14.43
C HIS A 48 -12.44 5.01 15.44
N LYS A 49 -11.18 4.71 15.11
CA LYS A 49 -10.03 5.00 15.98
C LYS A 49 -9.76 6.50 16.11
N LEU A 50 -10.02 7.29 15.08
CA LEU A 50 -9.88 8.76 15.12
C LEU A 50 -10.98 9.47 15.93
N ASN A 51 -12.03 8.74 16.32
CA ASN A 51 -13.08 9.22 17.24
C ASN A 51 -13.64 10.62 16.90
N GLY A 52 -13.92 10.85 15.60
CA GLY A 52 -14.52 12.11 15.15
C GLY A 52 -13.55 13.26 14.88
N LEU A 53 -12.22 13.03 14.92
CA LEU A 53 -11.21 14.06 14.62
C LEU A 53 -11.39 14.66 13.22
N CYS A 54 -11.88 13.87 12.26
CA CYS A 54 -12.20 14.32 10.92
C CYS A 54 -13.30 13.48 10.27
N ASP A 55 -13.95 14.05 9.25
CA ASP A 55 -15.00 13.37 8.51
C ASP A 55 -14.45 12.32 7.53
N ARG A 56 -15.35 11.47 7.04
CA ARG A 56 -15.02 10.38 6.10
C ARG A 56 -14.35 10.87 4.82
N VAL A 57 -14.79 12.01 4.29
CA VAL A 57 -14.23 12.56 3.04
C VAL A 57 -12.80 13.02 3.26
N THR A 58 -12.52 13.65 4.39
CA THR A 58 -11.17 14.06 4.80
C THR A 58 -10.26 12.85 4.94
N ILE A 59 -10.73 11.75 5.58
CA ILE A 59 -9.95 10.51 5.70
C ILE A 59 -9.56 9.98 4.31
N TYR A 60 -10.50 9.86 3.37
CA TYR A 60 -10.22 9.39 2.02
C TYR A 60 -9.17 10.26 1.31
N ARG A 61 -9.32 11.58 1.34
CA ARG A 61 -8.36 12.50 0.70
C ARG A 61 -6.97 12.41 1.31
N VAL A 62 -6.89 12.17 2.62
CA VAL A 62 -5.61 12.00 3.30
C VAL A 62 -4.98 10.66 2.91
N LEU A 63 -5.74 9.57 2.90
CA LEU A 63 -5.25 8.25 2.52
C LEU A 63 -4.72 8.23 1.07
N GLU A 64 -5.45 8.85 0.12
CA GLU A 64 -4.98 8.99 -1.26
C GLU A 64 -3.64 9.74 -1.34
N ARG A 65 -3.50 10.84 -0.60
CA ARG A 65 -2.24 11.60 -0.57
C ARG A 65 -1.09 10.83 0.07
N LEU A 66 -1.37 10.04 1.12
CA LEU A 66 -0.35 9.21 1.77
C LEU A 66 0.11 8.07 0.85
N LEU A 67 -0.80 7.53 0.03
CA LEU A 67 -0.47 6.58 -1.05
C LEU A 67 0.40 7.23 -2.13
N ASP A 68 0.00 8.41 -2.62
CA ASP A 68 0.75 9.17 -3.63
C ASP A 68 2.16 9.55 -3.15
N ASP A 69 2.28 9.85 -1.84
CA ASP A 69 3.55 10.18 -1.19
C ASP A 69 4.39 8.90 -0.87
N GLY A 70 3.86 7.70 -1.11
CA GLY A 70 4.53 6.42 -0.84
C GLY A 70 4.76 6.10 0.64
N LEU A 71 4.01 6.74 1.54
CA LEU A 71 4.14 6.55 3.00
C LEU A 71 3.33 5.36 3.52
N ILE A 72 2.30 4.98 2.79
CA ILE A 72 1.45 3.82 3.06
C ILE A 72 1.20 3.06 1.77
N HIS A 73 0.83 1.80 1.88
CA HIS A 73 0.36 1.01 0.75
C HIS A 73 -1.05 0.46 0.97
N LYS A 74 -1.70 0.12 -0.13
CA LYS A 74 -3.06 -0.40 -0.16
C LYS A 74 -3.04 -1.91 -0.37
N ILE A 75 -3.80 -2.64 0.45
CA ILE A 75 -3.93 -4.09 0.38
C ILE A 75 -5.42 -4.46 0.33
N VAL A 76 -5.78 -5.39 -0.51
CA VAL A 76 -7.15 -5.93 -0.55
C VAL A 76 -7.15 -7.29 0.12
N ASN A 77 -7.98 -7.46 1.17
CA ASN A 77 -8.12 -8.74 1.83
C ASN A 77 -8.97 -9.72 1.01
N VAL A 78 -9.05 -10.97 1.47
CA VAL A 78 -9.82 -12.03 0.79
C VAL A 78 -11.32 -11.75 0.67
N ASN A 79 -11.85 -10.82 1.44
CA ASN A 79 -13.25 -10.38 1.41
C ASN A 79 -13.47 -9.14 0.51
N GLY A 80 -12.45 -8.70 -0.23
CA GLY A 80 -12.51 -7.52 -1.09
C GLY A 80 -12.43 -6.17 -0.34
N VAL A 81 -12.13 -6.18 0.96
CA VAL A 81 -12.01 -4.95 1.76
C VAL A 81 -10.63 -4.35 1.58
N VAL A 82 -10.59 -3.06 1.25
CA VAL A 82 -9.35 -2.28 1.15
C VAL A 82 -8.84 -1.92 2.54
N ASN A 83 -7.57 -2.22 2.78
CA ASN A 83 -6.84 -1.89 4.01
C ASN A 83 -5.58 -1.11 3.67
N TYR A 84 -5.05 -0.38 4.63
CA TYR A 84 -3.88 0.48 4.52
C TYR A 84 -2.85 0.10 5.58
N ALA A 85 -1.59 0.00 5.19
CA ALA A 85 -0.48 -0.28 6.09
C ALA A 85 0.69 0.65 5.80
N ALA A 86 1.54 0.87 6.78
CA ALA A 86 2.76 1.65 6.63
C ALA A 86 3.80 0.87 5.82
N CYS A 87 4.59 1.60 5.03
CA CYS A 87 5.74 1.05 4.32
C CYS A 87 6.98 1.14 5.20
N ASN A 88 7.18 0.20 6.13
CA ASN A 88 8.34 0.22 7.04
C ASN A 88 9.66 -0.19 6.36
N SER A 89 9.58 -0.88 5.22
CA SER A 89 10.73 -1.40 4.46
C SER A 89 10.97 -0.71 3.12
N CYS A 90 10.06 0.17 2.69
CA CYS A 90 10.23 0.90 1.44
C CYS A 90 11.18 2.08 1.64
N ASN A 91 12.42 1.96 1.20
CA ASN A 91 13.28 3.13 0.99
C ASN A 91 12.57 4.06 0.00
N HIS A 92 12.44 5.35 0.33
CA HIS A 92 11.70 6.42 -0.36
C HIS A 92 12.13 6.70 -1.83
N THR A 93 12.70 5.74 -2.51
CA THR A 93 12.92 5.74 -3.95
C THR A 93 11.68 5.18 -4.63
N HIS A 94 11.16 5.88 -5.62
CA HIS A 94 9.88 5.67 -6.34
C HIS A 94 9.68 4.31 -7.04
N ASP A 95 10.53 3.33 -6.82
CA ASP A 95 10.35 1.92 -7.15
C ASP A 95 9.83 1.19 -5.91
N HIS A 96 8.52 1.28 -5.70
CA HIS A 96 7.82 0.55 -4.65
C HIS A 96 7.60 -0.90 -5.09
N ASP A 97 8.67 -1.69 -5.07
CA ASP A 97 8.55 -3.14 -5.11
C ASP A 97 7.96 -3.63 -3.78
N HIS A 98 6.63 -3.67 -3.71
CA HIS A 98 5.89 -4.30 -2.61
C HIS A 98 6.01 -5.83 -2.71
N GLU A 99 7.23 -6.33 -2.76
CA GLU A 99 7.53 -7.76 -2.92
C GLU A 99 7.36 -8.58 -1.63
N HIS A 100 6.68 -8.05 -0.62
CA HIS A 100 6.41 -8.80 0.60
C HIS A 100 5.02 -9.44 0.59
N ILE A 101 4.86 -10.48 1.41
CA ILE A 101 3.60 -11.21 1.53
C ILE A 101 2.68 -10.54 2.56
N HIS A 102 1.40 -10.47 2.24
CA HIS A 102 0.36 -10.10 3.19
C HIS A 102 -0.38 -11.36 3.67
N PHE A 103 -0.59 -11.48 4.97
CA PHE A 103 -1.32 -12.59 5.56
C PHE A 103 -2.69 -12.13 6.03
N SER A 104 -3.75 -12.76 5.51
CA SER A 104 -5.15 -12.50 5.88
C SER A 104 -5.69 -13.63 6.75
N CYS A 105 -6.02 -13.33 8.00
CA CYS A 105 -6.60 -14.31 8.91
C CYS A 105 -8.09 -14.51 8.61
N ARG A 106 -8.52 -15.77 8.46
CA ARG A 106 -9.94 -16.12 8.22
C ARG A 106 -10.82 -16.02 9.45
N ILE A 107 -10.22 -16.00 10.65
CA ILE A 107 -10.95 -15.97 11.93
C ILE A 107 -11.16 -14.52 12.39
N CYS A 108 -10.08 -13.75 12.62
CA CYS A 108 -10.19 -12.37 13.10
C CYS A 108 -10.27 -11.33 11.97
N SER A 109 -10.12 -11.74 10.70
CA SER A 109 -10.10 -10.87 9.52
C SER A 109 -8.98 -9.83 9.50
N GLU A 110 -8.01 -9.94 10.40
CA GLU A 110 -6.83 -9.08 10.41
C GLU A 110 -5.92 -9.38 9.23
N LEU A 111 -5.29 -8.33 8.73
CA LEU A 111 -4.34 -8.37 7.63
C LEU A 111 -2.98 -7.87 8.12
N THR A 112 -1.96 -8.73 8.06
CA THR A 112 -0.61 -8.46 8.56
C THR A 112 0.39 -8.49 7.42
N CYS A 113 1.33 -7.53 7.39
CA CYS A 113 2.48 -7.55 6.48
C CYS A 113 3.55 -8.50 7.01
N LEU A 114 4.06 -9.39 6.16
CA LEU A 114 5.17 -10.28 6.44
C LEU A 114 6.43 -9.77 5.73
N ASP A 115 7.01 -8.69 6.25
CA ASP A 115 8.08 -7.90 5.61
C ASP A 115 9.35 -8.70 5.27
N HIS A 116 9.56 -9.86 5.91
CA HIS A 116 10.75 -10.70 5.70
C HIS A 116 10.48 -11.91 4.78
N VAL A 117 9.28 -12.03 4.22
CA VAL A 117 8.90 -13.13 3.35
C VAL A 117 8.75 -12.61 1.92
N ILE A 118 9.75 -12.90 1.09
CA ILE A 118 9.78 -12.51 -0.31
C ILE A 118 9.25 -13.69 -1.14
N PRO A 119 8.14 -13.53 -1.88
CA PRO A 119 7.64 -14.57 -2.76
C PRO A 119 8.55 -14.70 -3.99
N SER A 120 8.70 -15.92 -4.50
CA SER A 120 9.39 -16.17 -5.76
C SER A 120 8.41 -16.81 -6.75
N PHE A 121 8.32 -16.26 -7.95
CA PHE A 121 7.49 -16.80 -9.02
C PHE A 121 8.15 -16.56 -10.37
N SER A 122 7.73 -17.31 -11.38
CA SER A 122 8.13 -17.11 -12.77
C SER A 122 6.91 -17.12 -13.67
N LEU A 123 6.89 -16.20 -14.63
CA LEU A 123 5.82 -16.17 -15.64
C LEU A 123 6.22 -16.99 -16.86
N PRO A 124 5.25 -17.64 -17.55
CA PRO A 124 5.50 -18.27 -18.83
C PRO A 124 5.98 -17.25 -19.88
N ALA A 125 6.63 -17.75 -20.92
CA ALA A 125 7.09 -16.89 -22.02
C ALA A 125 5.92 -16.12 -22.66
N GLY A 126 6.12 -14.82 -22.88
CA GLY A 126 5.11 -13.93 -23.48
C GLY A 126 4.20 -13.22 -22.48
N PHE A 127 4.33 -13.49 -21.16
CA PHE A 127 3.64 -12.74 -20.12
C PHE A 127 4.59 -11.71 -19.48
N GLN A 128 4.07 -10.51 -19.21
CA GLN A 128 4.77 -9.44 -18.51
C GLN A 128 3.90 -8.99 -17.33
N ALA A 129 4.45 -9.00 -16.11
CA ALA A 129 3.76 -8.44 -14.95
C ALA A 129 3.87 -6.91 -14.97
N GLU A 130 2.78 -6.21 -14.68
CA GLU A 130 2.75 -4.76 -14.45
C GLU A 130 2.62 -4.46 -12.96
N GLU A 131 1.81 -5.26 -12.25
CA GLU A 131 1.62 -5.19 -10.80
C GLU A 131 1.50 -6.60 -10.23
N THR A 132 2.02 -6.80 -9.01
CA THR A 132 1.92 -8.08 -8.30
C THR A 132 1.42 -7.88 -6.88
N PHE A 133 0.48 -8.73 -6.44
CA PHE A 133 -0.06 -8.73 -5.09
C PHE A 133 0.02 -10.12 -4.49
N PHE A 134 0.76 -10.27 -3.39
CA PHE A 134 0.90 -11.55 -2.71
C PHE A 134 0.11 -11.56 -1.40
N THR A 135 -0.99 -12.29 -1.38
CA THR A 135 -1.81 -12.47 -0.17
C THR A 135 -1.99 -13.95 0.13
N ILE A 136 -1.62 -14.35 1.35
CA ILE A 136 -1.85 -15.69 1.88
C ILE A 136 -3.03 -15.63 2.85
N SER A 137 -3.97 -16.56 2.72
CA SER A 137 -5.10 -16.70 3.66
C SER A 137 -4.91 -17.91 4.57
N GLY A 138 -5.14 -17.73 5.86
CA GLY A 138 -4.95 -18.79 6.85
C GLY A 138 -5.52 -18.44 8.21
N ILE A 139 -4.92 -18.99 9.27
CA ILE A 139 -5.22 -18.71 10.68
C ILE A 139 -3.98 -18.08 11.29
N CYS A 140 -4.10 -16.87 11.86
CA CYS A 140 -2.97 -16.20 12.50
C CYS A 140 -2.62 -16.87 13.84
N LYS A 141 -1.41 -16.59 14.35
CA LYS A 141 -0.91 -17.15 15.61
C LYS A 141 -1.91 -16.95 16.76
N ASN A 142 -2.41 -15.74 16.93
CA ASN A 142 -3.35 -15.43 18.02
C ASN A 142 -4.65 -16.25 17.96
N CYS A 143 -5.13 -16.58 16.74
CA CYS A 143 -6.33 -17.39 16.55
C CYS A 143 -6.09 -18.88 16.59
N GLN A 144 -4.84 -19.34 16.44
CA GLN A 144 -4.47 -20.75 16.64
C GLN A 144 -4.50 -21.11 18.14
N ASP A 145 -3.97 -20.23 18.98
CA ASP A 145 -3.87 -20.43 20.42
C ASP A 145 -5.24 -20.39 21.14
N THR A 146 -6.30 -19.88 20.50
CA THR A 146 -7.69 -19.81 21.06
C THR A 146 -8.53 -21.06 20.79
N LYS A 147 -7.95 -22.15 20.22
CA LYS A 147 -8.66 -23.39 19.91
C LYS A 147 -8.49 -24.50 20.96
N GLU A 148 -7.93 -24.21 22.15
CA GLU A 148 -7.97 -25.13 23.29
C GLU A 148 -9.22 -24.95 24.16
#